data_7bfb1c2f5607b7cbb3569a5d750ffaff
#
_entry.id   7bfb1c2f5607b7cbb3569a5d750ffaff
#
_cell.length_a   1.000
_cell.length_b   1.000
_cell.length_c   1.000
_cell.angle_alpha   90.00
_cell.angle_beta   90.00
_cell.angle_gamma   90.00
#
_symmetry.space_group_name_H-M   'P 1'
#
loop_
_entity.id
_entity.type
_entity.pdbx_description
1 polymer ?
#
loop_
_entity_poly.entity_id
_entity_poly.type
_entity_poly.pdbx_seq_one_letter_code
_entity_poly.pdbx_strand_id
1 'polypeptide(L)'
;MLQKEVGAMNSVYVVGIGPGGRDQMTREAEAALERCSVIAGYTVYIDLIKDRYADKTFLTTPMTQEAKRCRMAFEEAQKGRDVCLVCSGDAGVYGMAGLMYEIKEAYPDVDIKVVPGITAATGGAAVLGAPLMHDFAVISLSDLLTPWEKIEAR
;
A
#
# COMPACT_ATOMS: atom_id res chain seq x y z
N MET A 1 26.66 13.07 6.75
CA MET A 1 26.81 12.44 5.43
C MET A 1 26.93 10.93 5.70
N LEU A 2 25.82 10.21 5.81
CA LEU A 2 25.82 8.75 5.98
C LEU A 2 26.14 8.15 4.61
N GLN A 3 27.26 7.47 4.51
CA GLN A 3 27.65 6.70 3.33
C GLN A 3 26.55 5.65 3.08
N LYS A 4 25.84 5.76 1.94
CA LYS A 4 25.08 4.64 1.40
C LYS A 4 26.06 3.50 1.21
N GLU A 5 25.83 2.37 1.89
CA GLU A 5 26.60 1.17 1.63
C GLU A 5 26.48 0.83 0.15
N VAL A 6 27.65 0.66 -0.48
CA VAL A 6 27.76 0.28 -1.89
C VAL A 6 27.15 -1.12 -2.02
N GLY A 7 25.94 -1.19 -2.58
CA GLY A 7 25.21 -2.44 -2.80
C GLY A 7 23.78 -2.52 -2.29
N ALA A 8 23.27 -1.51 -1.58
CA ALA A 8 21.86 -1.51 -1.16
C ALA A 8 20.95 -1.23 -2.38
N MET A 9 20.20 -2.25 -2.81
CA MET A 9 19.17 -2.09 -3.82
C MET A 9 18.15 -1.05 -3.35
N ASN A 10 17.73 -0.15 -4.24
CA ASN A 10 16.65 0.79 -3.95
C ASN A 10 15.37 0.00 -3.73
N SER A 11 14.54 0.45 -2.80
CA SER A 11 13.34 -0.30 -2.42
C SER A 11 12.08 0.54 -2.58
N VAL A 12 11.00 -0.11 -3.01
CA VAL A 12 9.65 0.39 -2.87
C VAL A 12 8.98 -0.34 -1.71
N TYR A 13 8.56 0.42 -0.72
CA TYR A 13 7.77 -0.09 0.41
C TYR A 13 6.30 0.01 0.04
N VAL A 14 5.61 -1.13 -0.07
CA VAL A 14 4.16 -1.18 -0.31
C VAL A 14 3.49 -1.25 1.06
N VAL A 15 2.87 -0.13 1.45
CA VAL A 15 2.50 0.11 2.85
C VAL A 15 1.00 0.13 3.03
N GLY A 16 0.46 -0.76 3.86
CA GLY A 16 -0.91 -0.69 4.33
C GLY A 16 -1.04 0.35 5.45
N ILE A 17 -1.87 1.38 5.24
CA ILE A 17 -2.06 2.47 6.23
C ILE A 17 -3.21 2.21 7.20
N GLY A 18 -3.80 1.01 7.19
CA GLY A 18 -4.95 0.68 8.03
C GLY A 18 -6.28 1.21 7.50
N PRO A 19 -7.39 0.91 8.20
CA PRO A 19 -8.74 1.21 7.73
C PRO A 19 -9.24 2.60 8.11
N GLY A 20 -8.47 3.40 8.84
CA GLY A 20 -8.97 4.67 9.37
C GLY A 20 -7.91 5.60 9.90
N GLY A 21 -8.02 5.94 11.19
CA GLY A 21 -7.17 6.91 11.84
C GLY A 21 -5.74 6.43 12.12
N ARG A 22 -4.94 7.35 12.62
CA ARG A 22 -3.54 7.13 13.00
C ARG A 22 -3.35 5.95 13.95
N ASP A 23 -4.25 5.78 14.91
CA ASP A 23 -4.18 4.74 15.94
C ASP A 23 -4.33 3.32 15.38
N GLN A 24 -4.79 3.21 14.13
CA GLN A 24 -4.92 1.95 13.41
C GLN A 24 -3.79 1.70 12.40
N MET A 25 -2.80 2.57 12.36
CA MET A 25 -1.60 2.36 11.56
C MET A 25 -0.58 1.56 12.36
N THR A 26 0.07 0.58 11.73
CA THR A 26 1.14 -0.17 12.39
C THR A 26 2.37 0.71 12.57
N ARG A 27 3.17 0.44 13.61
CA ARG A 27 4.45 1.15 13.82
C ARG A 27 5.43 0.97 12.66
N GLU A 28 5.38 -0.19 12.01
CA GLU A 28 6.20 -0.46 10.84
C GLU A 28 5.79 0.40 9.66
N ALA A 29 4.48 0.60 9.44
CA ALA A 29 3.97 1.51 8.43
C ALA A 29 4.39 2.95 8.69
N GLU A 30 4.27 3.42 9.93
CA GLU A 30 4.77 4.75 10.32
C GLU A 30 6.26 4.91 10.04
N ALA A 31 7.08 3.96 10.46
CA ALA A 31 8.52 3.99 10.24
C ALA A 31 8.91 3.98 8.74
N ALA A 32 8.18 3.22 7.93
CA ALA A 32 8.39 3.22 6.48
C ALA A 32 8.06 4.60 5.86
N LEU A 33 6.94 5.20 6.25
CA LEU A 33 6.53 6.53 5.77
C LEU A 33 7.50 7.63 6.21
N GLU A 34 8.01 7.57 7.43
CA GLU A 34 9.02 8.49 7.93
C GLU A 34 10.34 8.39 7.18
N ARG A 35 10.77 7.17 6.86
CA ARG A 35 12.02 6.88 6.15
C ARG A 35 12.00 7.34 4.70
N CYS A 36 10.90 7.12 3.97
CA CYS A 36 10.81 7.38 2.54
C CYS A 36 10.78 8.88 2.24
N SER A 37 11.46 9.29 1.17
CA SER A 37 11.43 10.68 0.67
C SER A 37 10.26 10.94 -0.28
N VAL A 38 9.71 9.87 -0.86
CA VAL A 38 8.58 9.90 -1.81
C VAL A 38 7.46 9.00 -1.31
N ILE A 39 6.25 9.52 -1.34
CA ILE A 39 5.04 8.77 -1.02
C ILE A 39 4.10 8.80 -2.23
N ALA A 40 3.88 7.65 -2.83
CA ALA A 40 2.98 7.46 -3.95
C ALA A 40 1.65 6.85 -3.47
N GLY A 41 0.53 7.22 -4.07
CA GLY A 41 -0.75 6.66 -3.68
C GLY A 41 -1.93 7.17 -4.50
N TYR A 42 -3.10 6.55 -4.27
CA TYR A 42 -4.36 7.10 -4.72
C TYR A 42 -4.62 8.43 -3.99
N THR A 43 -5.11 9.43 -4.72
CA THR A 43 -5.28 10.80 -4.21
C THR A 43 -5.98 10.84 -2.85
N VAL A 44 -7.08 10.08 -2.68
CA VAL A 44 -7.84 10.05 -1.43
C VAL A 44 -7.01 9.49 -0.27
N TYR A 45 -6.16 8.50 -0.51
CA TYR A 45 -5.31 7.94 0.56
C TYR A 45 -4.17 8.88 0.94
N ILE A 46 -3.62 9.60 -0.03
CA ILE A 46 -2.64 10.65 0.22
C ILE A 46 -3.25 11.78 1.06
N ASP A 47 -4.49 12.18 0.76
CA ASP A 47 -5.18 13.23 1.52
C ASP A 47 -5.36 12.89 3.01
N LEU A 48 -5.42 11.60 3.36
CA LEU A 48 -5.50 11.15 4.76
C LEU A 48 -4.20 11.35 5.56
N ILE A 49 -3.06 11.44 4.89
CA ILE A 49 -1.75 11.41 5.55
C ILE A 49 -0.86 12.61 5.22
N LYS A 50 -1.13 13.37 4.16
CA LYS A 50 -0.24 14.43 3.63
C LYS A 50 0.15 15.49 4.65
N ASP A 51 -0.77 15.89 5.52
CA ASP A 51 -0.49 16.94 6.51
C ASP A 51 0.55 16.50 7.54
N ARG A 52 0.62 15.20 7.80
CA ARG A 52 1.58 14.60 8.73
C ARG A 52 2.96 14.40 8.13
N TYR A 53 3.04 14.24 6.82
CA TYR A 53 4.26 14.01 6.07
C TYR A 53 4.53 15.13 5.05
N ALA A 54 4.27 16.38 5.45
CA ALA A 54 4.33 17.55 4.57
C ALA A 54 5.73 17.82 3.98
N ASP A 55 6.77 17.25 4.56
CA ASP A 55 8.16 17.33 4.09
C ASP A 55 8.47 16.35 2.95
N LYS A 56 7.54 15.44 2.62
CA LYS A 56 7.72 14.40 1.59
C LYS A 56 7.26 14.87 0.21
N THR A 57 7.78 14.23 -0.83
CA THR A 57 7.26 14.39 -2.20
C THR A 57 6.09 13.45 -2.41
N PHE A 58 4.92 13.97 -2.79
CA PHE A 58 3.75 13.16 -3.08
C PHE A 58 3.56 12.92 -4.57
N LEU A 59 3.31 11.66 -4.94
CA LEU A 59 2.93 11.25 -6.29
C LEU A 59 1.53 10.66 -6.24
N THR A 60 0.59 11.34 -6.87
CA THR A 60 -0.82 10.92 -6.83
C THR A 60 -1.32 10.54 -8.22
N THR A 61 -2.22 9.58 -8.26
CA THR A 61 -3.00 9.26 -9.44
C THR A 61 -4.46 9.06 -9.05
N PRO A 62 -5.42 9.37 -9.95
CA PRO A 62 -6.81 9.04 -9.71
C PRO A 62 -7.05 7.52 -9.71
N MET A 63 -8.29 7.12 -9.45
CA MET A 63 -8.76 5.74 -9.57
C MET A 63 -8.54 5.21 -11.00
N THR A 64 -8.45 3.90 -11.15
CA THR A 64 -8.21 3.19 -12.42
C THR A 64 -6.83 3.42 -13.06
N GLN A 65 -5.89 4.01 -12.33
CA GLN A 65 -4.50 4.21 -12.78
C GLN A 65 -3.48 3.45 -11.89
N GLU A 66 -3.85 2.29 -11.41
CA GLU A 66 -3.05 1.47 -10.49
C GLU A 66 -1.69 1.09 -11.11
N ALA A 67 -1.69 0.59 -12.33
CA ALA A 67 -0.47 0.21 -13.03
C ALA A 67 0.47 1.41 -13.27
N LYS A 68 -0.09 2.58 -13.60
CA LYS A 68 0.69 3.82 -13.73
C LYS A 68 1.33 4.20 -12.40
N ARG A 69 0.57 4.13 -11.31
CA ARG A 69 1.04 4.43 -9.95
C ARG A 69 2.19 3.52 -9.54
N CYS A 70 2.11 2.22 -9.83
CA CYS A 70 3.19 1.27 -9.59
C CYS A 70 4.45 1.65 -10.37
N ARG A 71 4.34 1.95 -11.66
CA ARG A 71 5.48 2.36 -12.49
C ARG A 71 6.14 3.63 -11.96
N MET A 72 5.34 4.65 -11.61
CA MET A 72 5.88 5.88 -11.01
C MET A 72 6.69 5.60 -9.75
N ALA A 73 6.23 4.69 -8.89
CA ALA A 73 6.96 4.30 -7.68
C ALA A 73 8.31 3.62 -8.02
N PHE A 74 8.33 2.71 -8.98
CA PHE A 74 9.55 2.06 -9.45
C PHE A 74 10.53 3.06 -10.08
N GLU A 75 10.03 3.96 -10.94
CA GLU A 75 10.86 4.97 -11.61
C GLU A 75 11.52 5.92 -10.61
N GLU A 76 10.83 6.29 -9.54
CA GLU A 76 11.43 7.08 -8.46
C GLU A 76 12.47 6.30 -7.67
N ALA A 77 12.23 5.01 -7.41
CA ALA A 77 13.21 4.15 -6.75
C ALA A 77 14.47 3.97 -7.61
N GLN A 78 14.34 3.84 -8.93
CA GLN A 78 15.51 3.78 -9.84
C GLN A 78 16.37 5.07 -9.79
N LYS A 79 15.79 6.21 -9.43
CA LYS A 79 16.53 7.46 -9.19
C LYS A 79 17.29 7.50 -7.86
N GLY A 80 17.28 6.40 -7.11
CA GLY A 80 17.98 6.29 -5.83
C GLY A 80 17.18 6.79 -4.64
N ARG A 81 15.85 6.94 -4.74
CA ARG A 81 14.97 7.35 -3.65
C ARG A 81 14.35 6.14 -2.95
N ASP A 82 14.18 6.22 -1.64
CA ASP A 82 13.29 5.31 -0.94
C ASP A 82 11.84 5.80 -1.13
N VAL A 83 10.97 4.91 -1.59
CA VAL A 83 9.59 5.22 -2.00
C VAL A 83 8.61 4.38 -1.19
N CYS A 84 7.57 5.01 -0.64
CA CYS A 84 6.39 4.32 -0.14
C CYS A 84 5.27 4.36 -1.18
N LEU A 85 4.64 3.22 -1.43
CA LEU A 85 3.38 3.12 -2.15
C LEU A 85 2.27 2.77 -1.16
N VAL A 86 1.37 3.71 -0.86
CA VAL A 86 0.36 3.53 0.18
C VAL A 86 -0.92 2.90 -0.34
N CYS A 87 -1.46 1.99 0.48
CA CYS A 87 -2.72 1.31 0.29
C CYS A 87 -3.61 1.53 1.51
N SER A 88 -4.92 1.66 1.33
CA SER A 88 -5.87 1.57 2.44
C SER A 88 -5.90 0.15 2.99
N GLY A 89 -6.14 0.00 4.28
CA GLY A 89 -6.15 -1.30 4.93
C GLY A 89 -4.79 -1.98 4.91
N ASP A 90 -4.73 -3.15 4.30
CA ASP A 90 -3.53 -3.97 4.13
C ASP A 90 -3.04 -3.96 2.68
N ALA A 91 -1.73 -3.91 2.48
CA ALA A 91 -1.13 -3.85 1.15
C ALA A 91 -1.33 -5.13 0.33
N GLY A 92 -1.52 -6.28 0.97
CA GLY A 92 -1.71 -7.59 0.34
C GLY A 92 -3.18 -8.02 0.20
N VAL A 93 -4.09 -7.45 0.99
CA VAL A 93 -5.52 -7.78 0.94
C VAL A 93 -6.25 -6.80 0.02
N TYR A 94 -6.43 -7.18 -1.24
CA TYR A 94 -6.96 -6.30 -2.32
C TYR A 94 -6.18 -4.99 -2.49
N GLY A 95 -4.95 -4.95 -2.00
CA GLY A 95 -4.03 -3.82 -2.11
C GLY A 95 -3.15 -3.90 -3.36
N MET A 96 -2.10 -3.08 -3.37
CA MET A 96 -1.25 -2.92 -4.55
C MET A 96 -0.08 -3.92 -4.60
N ALA A 97 0.15 -4.74 -3.54
CA ALA A 97 1.32 -5.60 -3.47
C ALA A 97 1.39 -6.63 -4.61
N GLY A 98 0.25 -7.27 -4.96
CA GLY A 98 0.19 -8.21 -6.07
C GLY A 98 0.60 -7.57 -7.39
N LEU A 99 0.01 -6.42 -7.74
CA LEU A 99 0.32 -5.69 -8.96
C LEU A 99 1.78 -5.19 -9.01
N MET A 100 2.34 -4.82 -7.88
CA MET A 100 3.76 -4.45 -7.79
C MET A 100 4.66 -5.63 -8.17
N TYR A 101 4.36 -6.84 -7.69
CA TYR A 101 5.13 -8.04 -8.07
C TYR A 101 4.97 -8.40 -9.54
N GLU A 102 3.78 -8.23 -10.13
CA GLU A 102 3.57 -8.45 -11.56
C GLU A 102 4.40 -7.49 -12.43
N ILE A 103 4.50 -6.22 -12.04
CA ILE A 103 5.22 -5.20 -12.80
C ILE A 103 6.73 -5.26 -12.55
N LYS A 104 7.18 -5.87 -11.45
CA LYS A 104 8.58 -5.91 -11.03
C LYS A 104 9.55 -6.44 -12.09
N GLU A 105 9.12 -7.33 -12.97
CA GLU A 105 9.98 -7.88 -14.03
C GLU A 105 10.62 -6.80 -14.91
N ALA A 106 9.92 -5.66 -15.09
CA ALA A 106 10.43 -4.51 -15.82
C ALA A 106 11.44 -3.65 -15.02
N TYR A 107 11.59 -3.91 -13.72
CA TYR A 107 12.43 -3.14 -12.79
C TYR A 107 13.30 -4.06 -11.92
N PRO A 108 14.20 -4.87 -12.50
CA PRO A 108 14.93 -5.93 -11.79
C PRO A 108 15.80 -5.38 -10.63
N ASP A 109 16.31 -4.16 -10.76
CA ASP A 109 17.22 -3.52 -9.82
C ASP A 109 16.51 -2.84 -8.63
N VAL A 110 15.18 -2.91 -8.55
CA VAL A 110 14.40 -2.33 -7.45
C VAL A 110 13.81 -3.44 -6.61
N ASP A 111 13.99 -3.40 -5.30
CA ASP A 111 13.38 -4.36 -4.38
C ASP A 111 11.98 -3.92 -3.95
N ILE A 112 11.13 -4.88 -3.59
CA ILE A 112 9.80 -4.65 -3.02
C ILE A 112 9.80 -5.13 -1.57
N LYS A 113 9.34 -4.25 -0.68
CA LYS A 113 9.10 -4.57 0.73
C LYS A 113 7.63 -4.32 1.05
N VAL A 114 6.89 -5.37 1.35
CA VAL A 114 5.49 -5.24 1.75
C VAL A 114 5.42 -5.00 3.25
N VAL A 115 4.78 -3.92 3.63
CA VAL A 115 4.54 -3.55 5.03
C VAL A 115 3.06 -3.74 5.31
N PRO A 116 2.68 -4.67 6.19
CA PRO A 116 1.29 -5.00 6.44
C PRO A 116 0.56 -3.87 7.15
N GLY A 117 -0.76 -3.81 6.93
CA GLY A 117 -1.67 -2.93 7.63
C GLY A 117 -2.86 -3.70 8.20
N ILE A 118 -3.66 -3.03 9.01
CA ILE A 118 -4.92 -3.61 9.50
C ILE A 118 -5.93 -3.60 8.36
N THR A 119 -6.29 -4.78 7.85
CA THR A 119 -7.30 -4.89 6.80
C THR A 119 -8.69 -4.54 7.34
N ALA A 120 -9.55 -3.95 6.50
CA ALA A 120 -10.94 -3.66 6.82
C ALA A 120 -11.72 -4.92 7.24
N ALA A 121 -11.31 -6.11 6.83
CA ALA A 121 -11.91 -7.37 7.24
C ALA A 121 -11.86 -7.56 8.77
N THR A 122 -10.68 -7.42 9.37
CA THR A 122 -10.52 -7.55 10.82
C THR A 122 -10.84 -6.26 11.57
N GLY A 123 -10.49 -5.11 11.01
CA GLY A 123 -10.80 -3.80 11.60
C GLY A 123 -12.31 -3.54 11.66
N GLY A 124 -13.03 -3.87 10.59
CA GLY A 124 -14.49 -3.76 10.55
C GLY A 124 -15.18 -4.75 11.50
N ALA A 125 -14.70 -5.99 11.56
CA ALA A 125 -15.22 -6.98 12.50
C ALA A 125 -15.09 -6.50 13.96
N ALA A 126 -13.96 -5.90 14.32
CA ALA A 126 -13.74 -5.33 15.65
C ALA A 126 -14.74 -4.21 15.99
N VAL A 127 -14.97 -3.28 15.05
CA VAL A 127 -15.93 -2.16 15.22
C VAL A 127 -17.36 -2.68 15.37
N LEU A 128 -17.72 -3.73 14.63
CA LEU A 128 -19.05 -4.33 14.68
C LEU A 128 -19.25 -5.27 15.88
N GLY A 129 -18.22 -5.54 16.69
CA GLY A 129 -18.29 -6.53 17.75
C GLY A 129 -18.51 -7.95 17.22
N ALA A 130 -18.03 -8.25 16.03
CA ALA A 130 -18.15 -9.52 15.34
C ALA A 130 -16.83 -10.30 15.38
N PRO A 131 -16.51 -11.05 16.44
CA PRO A 131 -15.24 -11.76 16.55
C PRO A 131 -15.16 -12.90 15.51
N LEU A 132 -14.00 -13.00 14.86
CA LEU A 132 -13.71 -14.04 13.89
C LEU A 132 -13.09 -15.25 14.59
N MET A 133 -13.92 -16.10 15.18
CA MET A 133 -13.49 -17.22 16.04
C MET A 133 -13.12 -18.49 15.26
N HIS A 134 -13.54 -18.60 14.03
CA HIS A 134 -13.31 -19.74 13.14
C HIS A 134 -12.88 -19.24 11.75
N ASP A 135 -12.87 -20.14 10.80
CA ASP A 135 -12.56 -19.80 9.40
C ASP A 135 -13.47 -18.68 8.88
N PHE A 136 -12.90 -17.79 8.09
CA PHE A 136 -13.67 -16.74 7.43
C PHE A 136 -13.17 -16.53 5.99
N ALA A 137 -14.05 -16.05 5.13
CA ALA A 137 -13.72 -15.69 3.76
C ALA A 137 -13.76 -14.19 3.57
N VAL A 138 -12.82 -13.67 2.77
CA VAL A 138 -12.79 -12.28 2.33
C VAL A 138 -13.19 -12.23 0.87
N ILE A 139 -14.28 -11.51 0.57
CA ILE A 139 -14.83 -11.42 -0.78
C ILE A 139 -14.84 -9.95 -1.18
N SER A 140 -14.22 -9.63 -2.33
CA SER A 140 -14.29 -8.28 -2.89
C SER A 140 -15.71 -8.00 -3.39
N LEU A 141 -16.25 -6.86 -2.99
CA LEU A 141 -17.51 -6.32 -3.50
C LEU A 141 -17.29 -5.29 -4.62
N SER A 142 -16.11 -5.27 -5.22
CA SER A 142 -15.83 -4.38 -6.35
C SER A 142 -16.69 -4.77 -7.54
N ASP A 143 -17.63 -3.92 -7.91
CA ASP A 143 -18.57 -4.09 -9.04
C ASP A 143 -17.86 -4.19 -10.39
N LEU A 144 -16.69 -3.58 -10.53
CA LEU A 144 -15.87 -3.67 -11.75
C LEU A 144 -15.10 -4.98 -11.89
N LEU A 145 -14.71 -5.61 -10.77
CA LEU A 145 -13.83 -6.78 -10.77
C LEU A 145 -14.55 -8.08 -10.41
N THR A 146 -15.65 -7.98 -9.67
CA THR A 146 -16.36 -9.15 -9.16
C THR A 146 -17.87 -8.97 -9.39
N PRO A 147 -18.42 -9.49 -10.50
CA PRO A 147 -19.85 -9.46 -10.77
C PRO A 147 -20.67 -10.10 -9.66
N TRP A 148 -21.86 -9.56 -9.40
CA TRP A 148 -22.72 -9.99 -8.29
C TRP A 148 -23.03 -11.50 -8.32
N GLU A 149 -23.27 -12.06 -9.50
CA GLU A 149 -23.55 -13.48 -9.67
C GLU A 149 -22.39 -14.38 -9.20
N LYS A 150 -21.16 -13.86 -9.27
CA LYS A 150 -19.97 -14.56 -8.73
C LYS A 150 -19.88 -14.44 -7.21
N ILE A 151 -20.41 -13.38 -6.63
CA ILE A 151 -20.45 -13.21 -5.18
C ILE A 151 -21.50 -14.13 -4.58
N GLU A 152 -22.68 -14.20 -5.18
CA GLU A 152 -23.75 -15.09 -4.72
C GLU A 152 -23.40 -16.59 -4.82
N ALA A 153 -22.51 -16.96 -5.74
CA ALA A 153 -22.10 -18.35 -5.95
C ALA A 153 -20.98 -18.82 -4.98
N ARG A 154 -20.50 -17.95 -4.09
CA ARG A 154 -19.43 -18.23 -3.11
C ARG A 154 -19.96 -18.41 -1.70
#